data_80a80db505f922c7582ce59b2bef90e9
#
_entry.id   80a80db505f922c7582ce59b2bef90e9
#
_cell.length_a   1.000
_cell.length_b   1.000
_cell.length_c   1.000
_cell.angle_alpha   90.00
_cell.angle_beta   90.00
_cell.angle_gamma   90.00
#
_symmetry.space_group_name_H-M   'P 1'
#
loop_
_entity.id
_entity.type
_entity.pdbx_description
1 polymer ?
#
loop_
_entity_poly.entity_id
_entity_poly.type
_entity_poly.pdbx_seq_one_letter_code
_entity_poly.pdbx_strand_id
1 'polypeptide(L)'
;MAVAPINMVRRVAEYALTEIPAEKISLGIPNYGYDWPLPYEQGVTKAETINNLQAIGIAIDHGVPIQFDETAMTPYFRYWQSGVQHEVWFEDVRSLKAKFDLIKELDLSGVGYWQIMNYFRANWLLLADMFEIKEGIL
;
A
#
# COMPACT_ATOMS: atom_id res chain seq x y z
N MET A 1 -3.48 -7.38 -8.44
CA MET A 1 -4.31 -7.00 -7.26
C MET A 1 -3.47 -6.22 -6.27
N ALA A 2 -3.97 -5.12 -5.76
CA ALA A 2 -3.32 -4.29 -4.74
C ALA A 2 -3.04 -5.07 -3.45
N VAL A 3 -1.97 -4.69 -2.73
CA VAL A 3 -1.61 -5.31 -1.43
C VAL A 3 -2.69 -5.03 -0.38
N ALA A 4 -3.12 -3.78 -0.27
CA ALA A 4 -4.09 -3.32 0.72
C ALA A 4 -5.04 -2.26 0.12
N PRO A 5 -5.99 -2.67 -0.74
CA PRO A 5 -6.96 -1.75 -1.33
C PRO A 5 -7.84 -1.12 -0.25
N ILE A 6 -8.04 0.20 -0.30
CA ILE A 6 -8.66 0.97 0.78
C ILE A 6 -10.07 0.49 1.14
N ASN A 7 -10.85 0.05 0.16
CA ASN A 7 -12.19 -0.48 0.39
C ASN A 7 -12.20 -1.75 1.25
N MET A 8 -11.18 -2.62 1.09
CA MET A 8 -11.03 -3.83 1.91
C MET A 8 -10.44 -3.50 3.27
N VAL A 9 -9.48 -2.58 3.33
CA VAL A 9 -8.89 -2.09 4.59
C VAL A 9 -9.98 -1.49 5.47
N ARG A 10 -10.85 -0.64 4.90
CA ARG A 10 -11.99 -0.05 5.62
C ARG A 10 -12.91 -1.13 6.20
N ARG A 11 -13.32 -2.11 5.42
CA ARG A 11 -14.18 -3.19 5.88
C ARG A 11 -13.59 -3.97 7.05
N VAL A 12 -12.28 -4.25 7.00
CA VAL A 12 -11.58 -4.95 8.09
C VAL A 12 -11.50 -4.07 9.33
N ALA A 13 -11.19 -2.79 9.19
CA ALA A 13 -11.11 -1.86 10.31
C ALA A 13 -12.49 -1.64 10.97
N GLU A 14 -13.54 -1.45 10.18
CA GLU A 14 -14.93 -1.31 10.66
C GLU A 14 -15.40 -2.58 11.40
N TYR A 15 -15.06 -3.76 10.88
CA TYR A 15 -15.36 -5.01 11.58
C TYR A 15 -14.59 -5.10 12.91
N ALA A 16 -13.30 -4.77 12.93
CA ALA A 16 -12.51 -4.80 14.15
C ALA A 16 -13.08 -3.87 15.22
N LEU A 17 -13.61 -2.70 14.83
CA LEU A 17 -14.24 -1.74 15.73
C LEU A 17 -15.54 -2.23 16.40
N THR A 18 -16.17 -3.30 15.88
CA THR A 18 -17.32 -3.92 16.55
C THR A 18 -16.91 -4.70 17.81
N GLU A 19 -15.65 -5.09 17.92
CA GLU A 19 -15.15 -5.96 18.99
C GLU A 19 -14.01 -5.33 19.81
N ILE A 20 -13.28 -4.36 19.22
CA ILE A 20 -12.07 -3.79 19.81
C ILE A 20 -12.19 -2.28 19.84
N PRO A 21 -11.91 -1.63 21.00
CA PRO A 21 -11.85 -0.17 21.09
C PRO A 21 -10.82 0.43 20.13
N ALA A 22 -11.15 1.56 19.49
CA ALA A 22 -10.34 2.21 18.46
C ALA A 22 -8.90 2.51 18.91
N GLU A 23 -8.73 2.92 20.16
CA GLU A 23 -7.42 3.21 20.76
C GLU A 23 -6.50 1.98 20.90
N LYS A 24 -7.02 0.78 20.66
CA LYS A 24 -6.24 -0.47 20.65
C LYS A 24 -5.98 -1.02 19.26
N ILE A 25 -6.48 -0.35 18.22
CA ILE A 25 -6.32 -0.79 16.84
C ILE A 25 -5.26 0.08 16.15
N SER A 26 -4.16 -0.53 15.70
CA SER A 26 -3.20 0.08 14.78
C SER A 26 -3.39 -0.49 13.38
N LEU A 27 -3.43 0.39 12.37
CA LEU A 27 -3.57 -0.04 10.98
C LEU A 27 -2.22 -0.44 10.38
N GLY A 28 -2.15 -1.65 9.83
CA GLY A 28 -0.98 -2.12 9.08
C GLY A 28 -0.84 -1.39 7.75
N ILE A 29 0.30 -0.73 7.53
CA ILE A 29 0.62 -0.04 6.28
C ILE A 29 1.64 -0.88 5.51
N PRO A 30 1.32 -1.33 4.28
CA PRO A 30 2.30 -2.00 3.44
C PRO A 30 3.33 -0.99 2.92
N ASN A 31 4.59 -1.38 2.93
CA ASN A 31 5.68 -0.58 2.39
C ASN A 31 6.33 -1.31 1.19
N TYR A 32 5.49 -1.94 0.37
CA TYR A 32 5.88 -2.75 -0.77
C TYR A 32 4.71 -2.85 -1.77
N GLY A 33 4.99 -3.40 -2.93
CA GLY A 33 4.03 -3.70 -3.98
C GLY A 33 4.13 -5.14 -4.46
N TYR A 34 3.26 -5.48 -5.39
CA TYR A 34 3.23 -6.76 -6.09
C TYR A 34 3.35 -6.58 -7.59
N ASP A 35 4.21 -7.38 -8.21
CA ASP A 35 4.29 -7.57 -9.65
C ASP A 35 3.66 -8.93 -10.01
N TRP A 36 2.56 -8.88 -10.75
CA TRP A 36 1.77 -10.05 -11.12
C TRP A 36 1.97 -10.39 -12.60
N PRO A 37 2.51 -11.59 -12.94
CA PRO A 37 2.44 -12.07 -14.31
C PRO A 37 1.00 -12.39 -14.70
N LEU A 38 0.62 -12.03 -15.92
CA LEU A 38 -0.71 -12.27 -16.49
C LEU A 38 -0.68 -13.38 -17.56
N PRO A 39 -1.77 -14.15 -17.75
CA PRO A 39 -3.05 -14.03 -17.05
C PRO A 39 -2.99 -14.51 -15.61
N TYR A 40 -3.77 -13.86 -14.74
CA TYR A 40 -3.89 -14.28 -13.34
C TYR A 40 -4.74 -15.55 -13.22
N GLU A 41 -4.20 -16.55 -12.54
CA GLU A 41 -4.91 -17.78 -12.19
C GLU A 41 -4.85 -17.99 -10.68
N GLN A 42 -6.03 -18.06 -10.06
CA GLN A 42 -6.13 -18.17 -8.59
C GLN A 42 -5.50 -19.46 -8.08
N GLY A 43 -4.63 -19.34 -7.07
CA GLY A 43 -3.91 -20.46 -6.48
C GLY A 43 -2.68 -20.93 -7.26
N VAL A 44 -2.45 -20.42 -8.48
CA VAL A 44 -1.32 -20.76 -9.35
C VAL A 44 -0.38 -19.58 -9.54
N THR A 45 -0.91 -18.43 -9.95
CA THR A 45 -0.10 -17.22 -10.21
C THR A 45 0.43 -16.67 -8.89
N LYS A 46 1.76 -16.49 -8.82
CA LYS A 46 2.43 -15.87 -7.68
C LYS A 46 2.96 -14.51 -8.09
N ALA A 47 2.71 -13.51 -7.24
CA ALA A 47 3.31 -12.20 -7.39
C ALA A 47 4.76 -12.21 -6.91
N GLU A 48 5.58 -11.41 -7.55
CA GLU A 48 6.86 -10.98 -7.00
C GLU A 48 6.62 -9.79 -6.07
N THR A 49 7.21 -9.83 -4.87
CA THR A 49 7.19 -8.69 -3.94
C THR A 49 8.30 -7.73 -4.31
N ILE A 50 7.94 -6.48 -4.56
CA ILE A 50 8.87 -5.41 -4.94
C ILE A 50 8.70 -4.21 -4.00
N ASN A 51 9.74 -3.40 -3.82
CA ASN A 51 9.58 -2.15 -3.09
C ASN A 51 8.99 -1.05 -4.00
N ASN A 52 8.46 0.03 -3.40
CA ASN A 52 7.78 1.08 -4.14
C ASN A 52 8.70 1.84 -5.13
N LEU A 53 9.99 1.98 -4.81
CA LEU A 53 10.96 2.59 -5.72
C LEU A 53 11.27 1.69 -6.92
N GLN A 54 11.34 0.37 -6.71
CA GLN A 54 11.48 -0.60 -7.81
C GLN A 54 10.27 -0.52 -8.76
N ALA A 55 9.05 -0.42 -8.21
CA ALA A 55 7.85 -0.26 -9.03
C ALA A 55 7.92 0.98 -9.93
N ILE A 56 8.34 2.12 -9.37
CA ILE A 56 8.54 3.36 -10.14
C ILE A 56 9.64 3.19 -11.20
N GLY A 57 10.76 2.54 -10.84
CA GLY A 57 11.85 2.24 -11.76
C GLY A 57 11.39 1.41 -12.96
N ILE A 58 10.62 0.33 -12.73
CA ILE A 58 10.05 -0.51 -13.79
C ILE A 58 9.17 0.33 -14.73
N ALA A 59 8.31 1.20 -14.20
CA ALA A 59 7.46 2.04 -15.03
C ALA A 59 8.29 2.99 -15.92
N ILE A 60 9.36 3.57 -15.38
CA ILE A 60 10.28 4.45 -16.11
C ILE A 60 11.02 3.67 -17.20
N ASP A 61 11.61 2.52 -16.86
CA ASP A 61 12.43 1.71 -17.78
C ASP A 61 11.61 1.18 -18.97
N HIS A 62 10.33 0.89 -18.74
CA HIS A 62 9.40 0.45 -19.78
C HIS A 62 8.63 1.58 -20.47
N GLY A 63 8.79 2.83 -20.01
CA GLY A 63 8.11 4.00 -20.59
C GLY A 63 6.58 3.94 -20.47
N VAL A 64 6.05 3.31 -19.41
CA VAL A 64 4.61 3.14 -19.21
C VAL A 64 4.06 4.13 -18.18
N PRO A 65 2.83 4.66 -18.37
CA PRO A 65 2.23 5.56 -17.42
C PRO A 65 1.74 4.82 -16.18
N ILE A 66 1.98 5.42 -15.01
CA ILE A 66 1.37 4.97 -13.75
C ILE A 66 -0.07 5.48 -13.68
N GLN A 67 -1.01 4.57 -13.61
CA GLN A 67 -2.44 4.83 -13.43
C GLN A 67 -2.81 4.82 -11.94
N PHE A 68 -4.04 5.20 -11.63
CA PHE A 68 -4.55 5.16 -10.26
C PHE A 68 -5.97 4.58 -10.24
N ASP A 69 -6.19 3.57 -9.42
CA ASP A 69 -7.51 2.97 -9.21
C ASP A 69 -8.22 3.70 -8.06
N GLU A 70 -9.30 4.41 -8.38
CA GLU A 70 -10.05 5.22 -7.41
C GLU A 70 -10.85 4.38 -6.40
N THR A 71 -11.13 3.10 -6.70
CA THR A 71 -11.82 2.21 -5.78
C THR A 71 -10.86 1.61 -4.75
N ALA A 72 -9.72 1.15 -5.21
CA ALA A 72 -8.66 0.64 -4.35
C ALA A 72 -7.84 1.77 -3.71
N MET A 73 -7.91 2.99 -4.26
CA MET A 73 -7.02 4.12 -3.94
C MET A 73 -5.55 3.71 -4.01
N THR A 74 -5.16 3.09 -5.13
CA THR A 74 -3.83 2.49 -5.27
C THR A 74 -3.29 2.71 -6.67
N PRO A 75 -2.01 3.11 -6.83
CA PRO A 75 -1.35 3.21 -8.12
C PRO A 75 -1.08 1.84 -8.71
N TYR A 76 -1.20 1.75 -10.04
CA TYR A 76 -0.87 0.54 -10.80
C TYR A 76 -0.43 0.89 -12.23
N PHE A 77 0.22 -0.08 -12.88
CA PHE A 77 0.54 -0.03 -14.30
C PHE A 77 0.70 -1.43 -14.87
N ARG A 78 0.72 -1.50 -16.20
CA ARG A 78 1.01 -2.75 -16.94
C ARG A 78 2.21 -2.55 -17.85
N TYR A 79 3.02 -3.60 -17.98
CA TYR A 79 4.17 -3.61 -18.87
C TYR A 79 4.38 -5.00 -19.46
N TRP A 80 5.23 -5.10 -20.47
CA TRP A 80 5.59 -6.37 -21.08
C TRP A 80 7.05 -6.69 -20.80
N GLN A 81 7.30 -7.93 -20.36
CA GLN A 81 8.65 -8.46 -20.18
C GLN A 81 8.71 -9.88 -20.72
N SER A 82 9.68 -10.13 -21.64
CA SER A 82 9.92 -11.46 -22.22
C SER A 82 8.66 -12.14 -22.80
N GLY A 83 7.76 -11.36 -23.41
CA GLY A 83 6.51 -11.87 -23.99
C GLY A 83 5.38 -12.12 -23.00
N VAL A 84 5.57 -11.83 -21.72
CA VAL A 84 4.54 -11.91 -20.69
C VAL A 84 4.11 -10.51 -20.29
N GLN A 85 2.80 -10.28 -20.20
CA GLN A 85 2.26 -9.05 -19.63
C GLN A 85 2.28 -9.13 -18.11
N HIS A 86 2.71 -8.06 -17.47
CA HIS A 86 2.73 -7.90 -16.02
C HIS A 86 1.81 -6.77 -15.60
N GLU A 87 1.25 -6.89 -14.38
CA GLU A 87 0.49 -5.84 -13.71
C GLU A 87 1.08 -5.58 -12.34
N VAL A 88 1.57 -4.35 -12.14
CA VAL A 88 2.20 -3.92 -10.90
C VAL A 88 1.22 -3.06 -10.10
N TRP A 89 1.10 -3.38 -8.80
CA TRP A 89 0.37 -2.60 -7.80
C TRP A 89 1.33 -2.25 -6.67
N PHE A 90 1.36 -0.99 -6.25
CA PHE A 90 2.30 -0.52 -5.23
C PHE A 90 1.71 0.62 -4.40
N GLU A 91 2.48 1.19 -3.47
CA GLU A 91 2.03 2.32 -2.67
C GLU A 91 2.76 3.61 -3.10
N ASP A 92 2.00 4.70 -3.18
CA ASP A 92 2.51 6.06 -3.35
C ASP A 92 1.92 7.01 -2.30
N VAL A 93 2.25 8.29 -2.36
CA VAL A 93 1.75 9.29 -1.40
C VAL A 93 0.22 9.37 -1.39
N ARG A 94 -0.43 9.16 -2.53
CA ARG A 94 -1.91 9.21 -2.63
C ARG A 94 -2.56 8.03 -1.91
N SER A 95 -2.07 6.82 -2.14
CA SER A 95 -2.58 5.61 -1.51
C SER A 95 -2.29 5.56 -0.01
N LEU A 96 -1.11 6.03 0.40
CA LEU A 96 -0.74 6.16 1.80
C LEU A 96 -1.60 7.20 2.52
N LYS A 97 -1.83 8.37 1.86
CA LYS A 97 -2.72 9.39 2.41
C LYS A 97 -4.13 8.87 2.64
N ALA A 98 -4.69 8.10 1.72
CA ALA A 98 -6.01 7.51 1.88
C ALA A 98 -6.09 6.59 3.13
N LYS A 99 -5.04 5.83 3.40
CA LYS A 99 -4.95 4.99 4.60
C LYS A 99 -4.78 5.81 5.88
N PHE A 100 -3.98 6.88 5.84
CA PHE A 100 -3.81 7.78 6.98
C PHE A 100 -5.08 8.58 7.27
N ASP A 101 -5.80 9.02 6.26
CA ASP A 101 -7.10 9.67 6.42
C ASP A 101 -8.12 8.72 7.07
N LEU A 102 -8.12 7.43 6.69
CA LEU A 102 -8.97 6.41 7.31
C LEU A 102 -8.65 6.19 8.80
N ILE A 103 -7.37 6.21 9.18
CA ILE A 103 -6.97 6.12 10.59
C ILE A 103 -7.54 7.29 11.40
N LYS A 104 -7.48 8.50 10.86
CA LYS A 104 -8.04 9.70 11.50
C LYS A 104 -9.56 9.66 11.54
N GLU A 105 -10.19 9.25 10.46
CA GLU A 105 -11.66 9.14 10.37
C GLU A 105 -12.24 8.16 11.40
N LEU A 106 -11.55 7.03 11.60
CA LEU A 106 -11.99 5.98 12.53
C LEU A 106 -11.39 6.10 13.93
N ASP A 107 -10.62 7.16 14.20
CA ASP A 107 -9.95 7.45 15.49
C ASP A 107 -9.09 6.28 16.00
N LEU A 108 -8.39 5.61 15.07
CA LEU A 108 -7.52 4.48 15.42
C LEU A 108 -6.25 4.95 16.13
N SER A 109 -5.61 4.05 16.88
CA SER A 109 -4.44 4.39 17.71
C SER A 109 -3.20 4.81 16.92
N GLY A 110 -3.09 4.40 15.64
CA GLY A 110 -1.97 4.77 14.79
C GLY A 110 -1.66 3.77 13.69
N VAL A 111 -0.39 3.75 13.27
CA VAL A 111 0.13 2.93 12.16
C VAL A 111 1.14 1.90 12.64
N GLY A 112 1.15 0.75 11.99
CA GLY A 112 2.24 -0.23 12.05
C GLY A 112 2.74 -0.53 10.65
N TYR A 113 4.05 -0.66 10.44
CA TYR A 113 4.60 -0.92 9.12
C TYR A 113 5.02 -2.38 8.92
N TRP A 114 4.70 -2.92 7.78
CA TRP A 114 5.27 -4.12 7.24
C TRP A 114 5.88 -3.81 5.87
N GLN A 115 7.18 -3.70 5.73
CA GLN A 115 8.30 -3.75 6.67
C GLN A 115 9.11 -2.45 6.54
N ILE A 116 9.87 -2.06 7.56
CA ILE A 116 10.65 -0.81 7.57
C ILE A 116 11.91 -0.87 6.68
N MET A 117 12.33 -2.08 6.27
CA MET A 117 13.52 -2.27 5.44
C MET A 117 13.39 -1.69 4.02
N ASN A 118 12.17 -1.49 3.53
CA ASN A 118 11.90 -0.86 2.25
C ASN A 118 11.77 0.65 2.43
N TYR A 119 12.90 1.35 2.45
CA TYR A 119 12.90 2.79 2.65
C TYR A 119 12.20 3.53 1.49
N PHE A 120 11.13 4.25 1.82
CA PHE A 120 10.40 5.11 0.88
C PHE A 120 10.22 6.50 1.52
N ARG A 121 11.12 7.43 1.18
CA ARG A 121 11.21 8.76 1.82
C ARG A 121 9.88 9.51 1.81
N ALA A 122 9.13 9.44 0.72
CA ALA A 122 7.85 10.14 0.59
C ALA A 122 6.82 9.69 1.64
N ASN A 123 6.82 8.40 2.01
CA ASN A 123 5.99 7.89 3.09
C ASN A 123 6.34 8.52 4.45
N TRP A 124 7.63 8.60 4.77
CA TRP A 124 8.06 9.16 6.06
C TRP A 124 7.78 10.64 6.17
N LEU A 125 7.90 11.40 5.08
CA LEU A 125 7.53 12.82 5.04
C LEU A 125 6.03 13.01 5.25
N LEU A 126 5.20 12.21 4.58
CA LEU A 126 3.75 12.25 4.74
C LEU A 126 3.32 11.85 6.16
N LEU A 127 3.93 10.82 6.71
CA LEU A 127 3.66 10.38 8.09
C LEU A 127 3.95 11.49 9.10
N ALA A 128 5.11 12.13 8.98
CA ALA A 128 5.53 13.22 9.87
C ALA A 128 4.66 14.48 9.72
N ASP A 129 4.10 14.73 8.52
CA ASP A 129 3.17 15.83 8.28
C ASP A 129 1.78 15.57 8.88
N MET A 130 1.31 14.32 8.83
CA MET A 130 -0.05 13.97 9.22
C MET A 130 -0.20 13.53 10.68
N PHE A 131 0.87 13.06 11.34
CA PHE A 131 0.84 12.50 12.68
C PHE A 131 1.97 13.05 13.56
N GLU A 132 1.67 13.19 14.84
CA GLU A 132 2.70 13.41 15.86
C GLU A 132 3.42 12.08 16.13
N ILE A 133 4.73 12.05 15.86
CA ILE A 133 5.55 10.87 16.12
C ILE A 133 6.05 10.96 17.57
N LYS A 134 5.52 10.11 18.42
CA LYS A 134 6.00 10.00 19.81
C LYS A 134 7.29 9.19 19.84
N GLU A 135 8.35 9.75 20.37
CA GLU A 135 9.56 8.99 20.69
C GLU A 135 9.21 7.95 21.77
N GLY A 136 9.43 6.67 21.45
CA GLY A 136 9.27 5.60 22.44
C GLY A 136 10.32 5.77 23.55
N ILE A 137 9.88 5.75 24.78
CA ILE A 137 10.79 5.55 25.92
C ILE A 137 11.22 4.08 25.84
N LEU A 138 12.47 3.85 25.43
CA LEU A 138 13.10 2.54 25.51
C LEU A 138 13.37 2.18 26.98
#